data_6576c117241d33edcac7da1999704a70
#
_entry.id   6576c117241d33edcac7da1999704a70
#
_cell.length_a   1.000
_cell.length_b   1.000
_cell.length_c   1.000
_cell.angle_alpha   90.00
_cell.angle_beta   90.00
_cell.angle_gamma   90.00
#
_symmetry.space_group_name_H-M   'P 1'
#
loop_
_entity.id
_entity.type
_entity.pdbx_description
1 polymer ?
#
loop_
_entity_poly.entity_id
_entity_poly.type
_entity_poly.pdbx_seq_one_letter_code
_entity_poly.pdbx_strand_id
1 'polypeptide(L)'
;MDVTTVDSKRAACAAYLDTMDDGVANNAAVAVLVAELEKDPECPYSKEILGNKEFLGKKSVWIFGGDGWAYDIGFGGLDHVLASGEDVNIMVFDTEVYSNTGGQASKATQIGAVAQFAAAGKSIAKKNLAEIAMSYGYIYVAQVAMGANPAQTLKAISEAEAYHGPSLVIGYAPCEMHSIKGGLTNCQSEMKKAVDCGYWNMFRFNPALRAEGKNPFTLDSKAPTGSYRDFIMNEARYSSLTRAFPDRAEELFGEAEENAKLRYEHLQKLMKLYE
;
A
#
# COMPACT_ATOMS: atom_id res chain seq x y z
N MET A 1 6.71 -51.62 -6.40
CA MET A 1 6.80 -50.45 -5.48
C MET A 1 6.41 -50.96 -4.10
N ASP A 2 7.26 -50.71 -3.13
CA ASP A 2 6.95 -51.00 -1.73
C ASP A 2 5.77 -50.10 -1.28
N VAL A 3 4.76 -50.70 -0.62
CA VAL A 3 3.55 -50.00 -0.16
C VAL A 3 3.93 -48.82 0.78
N THR A 4 4.96 -48.99 1.59
CA THR A 4 5.49 -47.95 2.49
C THR A 4 5.99 -46.70 1.74
N THR A 5 6.62 -46.89 0.58
CA THR A 5 7.10 -45.77 -0.25
C THR A 5 5.96 -44.97 -0.89
N VAL A 6 4.86 -45.63 -1.21
CA VAL A 6 3.65 -44.96 -1.76
C VAL A 6 2.95 -44.16 -0.68
N ASP A 7 2.85 -44.69 0.53
CA ASP A 7 2.18 -44.01 1.66
C ASP A 7 2.96 -42.79 2.16
N SER A 8 4.30 -42.88 2.24
CA SER A 8 5.13 -41.71 2.62
C SER A 8 5.08 -40.58 1.59
N LYS A 9 5.12 -40.91 0.28
CA LYS A 9 4.92 -39.91 -0.79
C LYS A 9 3.54 -39.26 -0.72
N ARG A 10 2.50 -40.08 -0.49
CA ARG A 10 1.11 -39.56 -0.35
C ARG A 10 1.00 -38.60 0.82
N ALA A 11 1.57 -38.95 1.98
CA ALA A 11 1.60 -38.09 3.15
C ALA A 11 2.36 -36.78 2.90
N ALA A 12 3.51 -36.84 2.20
CA ALA A 12 4.28 -35.66 1.83
C ALA A 12 3.52 -34.73 0.87
N CYS A 13 2.83 -35.32 -0.13
CA CYS A 13 1.96 -34.53 -1.04
C CYS A 13 0.79 -33.88 -0.29
N ALA A 14 0.14 -34.61 0.62
CA ALA A 14 -0.94 -34.05 1.43
C ALA A 14 -0.44 -32.88 2.30
N ALA A 15 0.65 -33.06 3.02
CA ALA A 15 1.26 -32.01 3.83
C ALA A 15 1.65 -30.76 3.01
N TYR A 16 2.13 -30.95 1.78
CA TYR A 16 2.41 -29.84 0.85
C TYR A 16 1.13 -29.09 0.50
N LEU A 17 0.08 -29.80 0.09
CA LEU A 17 -1.20 -29.18 -0.29
C LEU A 17 -1.87 -28.46 0.89
N ASP A 18 -1.80 -29.04 2.08
CA ASP A 18 -2.40 -28.46 3.28
C ASP A 18 -1.67 -27.19 3.78
N THR A 19 -0.45 -26.96 3.30
CA THR A 19 0.40 -25.83 3.74
C THR A 19 0.64 -24.78 2.66
N MET A 20 0.05 -24.90 1.49
CA MET A 20 0.36 -24.05 0.32
C MET A 20 0.26 -22.55 0.62
N ASP A 21 -0.58 -22.15 1.56
CA ASP A 21 -0.80 -20.75 1.93
C ASP A 21 0.02 -20.29 3.14
N ASP A 22 0.69 -21.18 3.87
CA ASP A 22 1.58 -20.86 4.99
C ASP A 22 3.04 -20.98 4.57
N GLY A 23 3.73 -19.84 4.35
CA GLY A 23 5.10 -19.84 3.85
C GLY A 23 6.11 -20.58 4.74
N VAL A 24 5.93 -20.60 6.06
CA VAL A 24 6.83 -21.29 6.99
C VAL A 24 6.56 -22.80 6.98
N ALA A 25 5.30 -23.20 7.14
CA ALA A 25 4.90 -24.60 7.12
C ALA A 25 5.13 -25.22 5.72
N ASN A 26 4.83 -24.47 4.66
CA ASN A 26 5.04 -24.92 3.28
C ASN A 26 6.53 -25.18 2.98
N ASN A 27 7.44 -24.34 3.40
CA ASN A 27 8.88 -24.56 3.21
C ASN A 27 9.35 -25.88 3.85
N ALA A 28 8.84 -26.21 5.03
CA ALA A 28 9.14 -27.47 5.69
C ALA A 28 8.53 -28.67 4.93
N ALA A 29 7.28 -28.54 4.48
CA ALA A 29 6.59 -29.57 3.69
C ALA A 29 7.24 -29.79 2.33
N VAL A 30 7.72 -28.74 1.65
CA VAL A 30 8.46 -28.82 0.39
C VAL A 30 9.74 -29.62 0.55
N ALA A 31 10.51 -29.40 1.64
CA ALA A 31 11.73 -30.14 1.91
C ALA A 31 11.47 -31.66 2.05
N VAL A 32 10.38 -32.02 2.76
CA VAL A 32 9.94 -33.41 2.93
C VAL A 32 9.48 -33.99 1.59
N LEU A 33 8.66 -33.24 0.83
CA LEU A 33 8.17 -33.67 -0.48
C LEU A 33 9.31 -33.97 -1.46
N VAL A 34 10.28 -33.05 -1.57
CA VAL A 34 11.44 -33.21 -2.45
C VAL A 34 12.23 -34.46 -2.06
N ALA A 35 12.51 -34.67 -0.76
CA ALA A 35 13.22 -35.84 -0.27
C ALA A 35 12.49 -37.16 -0.57
N GLU A 36 11.16 -37.19 -0.50
CA GLU A 36 10.36 -38.36 -0.87
C GLU A 36 10.33 -38.61 -2.38
N LEU A 37 10.29 -37.56 -3.20
CA LEU A 37 10.31 -37.69 -4.66
C LEU A 37 11.69 -38.14 -5.19
N GLU A 38 12.78 -37.72 -4.53
CA GLU A 38 14.16 -38.12 -4.87
C GLU A 38 14.44 -39.61 -4.63
N LYS A 39 13.61 -40.32 -3.87
CA LYS A 39 13.70 -41.78 -3.69
C LYS A 39 13.27 -42.57 -4.94
N ASP A 40 12.51 -41.95 -5.84
CA ASP A 40 12.03 -42.59 -7.07
C ASP A 40 12.05 -41.54 -8.22
N PRO A 41 13.24 -41.15 -8.69
CA PRO A 41 13.39 -40.08 -9.66
C PRO A 41 12.98 -40.50 -11.09
N GLU A 42 12.83 -41.80 -11.36
CA GLU A 42 12.39 -42.31 -12.66
C GLU A 42 10.87 -42.28 -12.82
N CYS A 43 10.12 -42.10 -11.75
CA CYS A 43 8.68 -41.88 -11.85
C CYS A 43 8.41 -40.59 -12.64
N PRO A 44 7.58 -40.62 -13.71
CA PRO A 44 7.32 -39.44 -14.53
C PRO A 44 6.87 -38.21 -13.73
N TYR A 45 6.01 -38.41 -12.75
CA TYR A 45 5.50 -37.33 -11.87
C TYR A 45 6.61 -36.80 -10.95
N SER A 46 7.44 -37.68 -10.35
CA SER A 46 8.58 -37.26 -9.53
C SER A 46 9.56 -36.43 -10.36
N LYS A 47 9.86 -36.86 -11.57
CA LYS A 47 10.77 -36.18 -12.49
C LYS A 47 10.25 -34.79 -12.87
N GLU A 48 8.96 -34.67 -13.18
CA GLU A 48 8.34 -33.40 -13.53
C GLU A 48 8.37 -32.41 -12.35
N ILE A 49 7.96 -32.85 -11.16
CA ILE A 49 7.92 -32.01 -9.96
C ILE A 49 9.34 -31.62 -9.55
N LEU A 50 10.29 -32.55 -9.54
CA LEU A 50 11.69 -32.25 -9.20
C LEU A 50 12.37 -31.31 -10.22
N GLY A 51 11.96 -31.38 -11.50
CA GLY A 51 12.40 -30.45 -12.55
C GLY A 51 11.95 -29.02 -12.33
N ASN A 52 10.90 -28.82 -11.51
CA ASN A 52 10.31 -27.52 -11.20
C ASN A 52 10.35 -27.21 -9.68
N LYS A 53 11.25 -27.85 -8.93
CA LYS A 53 11.26 -27.76 -7.46
C LYS A 53 11.45 -26.34 -6.90
N GLU A 54 12.05 -25.44 -7.64
CA GLU A 54 12.20 -24.01 -7.28
C GLU A 54 10.87 -23.27 -7.20
N PHE A 55 9.81 -23.81 -7.79
CA PHE A 55 8.47 -23.21 -7.76
C PHE A 55 7.55 -23.80 -6.67
N LEU A 56 7.99 -24.83 -5.95
CA LEU A 56 7.17 -25.50 -4.96
C LEU A 56 6.92 -24.65 -3.70
N GLY A 57 7.93 -23.87 -3.27
CA GLY A 57 7.77 -23.01 -2.09
C GLY A 57 6.78 -21.87 -2.35
N LYS A 58 5.94 -21.54 -1.35
CA LYS A 58 5.05 -20.37 -1.42
C LYS A 58 5.84 -19.13 -1.83
N LYS A 59 5.39 -18.45 -2.85
CA LYS A 59 5.98 -17.20 -3.33
C LYS A 59 5.18 -16.02 -2.79
N SER A 60 5.91 -14.95 -2.47
CA SER A 60 5.34 -13.64 -2.20
C SER A 60 5.49 -12.79 -3.46
N VAL A 61 4.39 -12.24 -3.96
CA VAL A 61 4.38 -11.42 -5.17
C VAL A 61 4.08 -9.98 -4.80
N TRP A 62 5.02 -9.09 -5.12
CA TRP A 62 4.88 -7.66 -4.86
C TRP A 62 5.04 -6.84 -6.14
N ILE A 63 4.12 -5.90 -6.35
CA ILE A 63 4.20 -4.85 -7.36
C ILE A 63 4.54 -3.54 -6.66
N PHE A 64 5.59 -2.85 -7.11
CA PHE A 64 5.99 -1.56 -6.60
C PHE A 64 5.82 -0.49 -7.68
N GLY A 65 5.23 0.64 -7.33
CA GLY A 65 5.06 1.75 -8.27
C GLY A 65 4.81 3.09 -7.60
N GLY A 66 4.95 4.17 -8.37
CA GLY A 66 4.67 5.53 -7.93
C GLY A 66 3.21 5.94 -8.15
N ASP A 67 2.86 7.12 -7.63
CA ASP A 67 1.51 7.67 -7.75
C ASP A 67 1.10 7.98 -9.20
N GLY A 68 1.99 8.47 -10.04
CA GLY A 68 1.70 8.71 -11.45
C GLY A 68 1.27 7.44 -12.18
N TRP A 69 1.87 6.29 -11.84
CA TRP A 69 1.40 5.00 -12.33
C TRP A 69 0.05 4.63 -11.70
N ALA A 70 -0.03 4.58 -10.38
CA ALA A 70 -1.20 4.01 -9.69
C ALA A 70 -2.48 4.86 -9.82
N TYR A 71 -2.34 6.19 -9.82
CA TYR A 71 -3.49 7.11 -9.87
C TYR A 71 -3.91 7.49 -11.28
N ASP A 72 -2.97 7.41 -12.26
CA ASP A 72 -3.15 7.93 -13.63
C ASP A 72 -2.93 6.86 -14.70
N ILE A 73 -1.71 6.77 -15.23
CA ILE A 73 -1.44 6.01 -16.48
C ILE A 73 -1.59 4.49 -16.34
N GLY A 74 -1.35 3.93 -15.16
CA GLY A 74 -1.47 2.50 -14.88
C GLY A 74 -2.73 2.12 -14.11
N PHE A 75 -3.64 3.09 -13.82
CA PHE A 75 -4.81 2.84 -12.97
C PHE A 75 -5.69 1.70 -13.50
N GLY A 76 -5.93 1.61 -14.80
CA GLY A 76 -6.74 0.52 -15.37
C GLY A 76 -6.09 -0.86 -15.18
N GLY A 77 -4.76 -0.96 -15.27
CA GLY A 77 -4.03 -2.19 -14.98
C GLY A 77 -4.03 -2.53 -13.49
N LEU A 78 -3.84 -1.53 -12.62
CA LEU A 78 -3.95 -1.69 -11.18
C LEU A 78 -5.33 -2.18 -10.78
N ASP A 79 -6.38 -1.55 -11.29
CA ASP A 79 -7.78 -1.94 -11.06
C ASP A 79 -8.03 -3.41 -11.47
N HIS A 80 -7.51 -3.82 -12.65
CA HIS A 80 -7.61 -5.20 -13.12
C HIS A 80 -6.92 -6.20 -12.19
N VAL A 81 -5.71 -5.90 -11.69
CA VAL A 81 -5.01 -6.75 -10.72
C VAL A 81 -5.80 -6.86 -9.42
N LEU A 82 -6.31 -5.74 -8.89
CA LEU A 82 -7.14 -5.73 -7.69
C LEU A 82 -8.45 -6.53 -7.88
N ALA A 83 -9.03 -6.49 -9.09
CA ALA A 83 -10.25 -7.22 -9.42
C ALA A 83 -10.01 -8.72 -9.65
N SER A 84 -8.77 -9.17 -9.85
CA SER A 84 -8.47 -10.58 -10.16
C SER A 84 -8.71 -11.53 -8.99
N GLY A 85 -8.62 -11.04 -7.75
CA GLY A 85 -8.68 -11.86 -6.55
C GLY A 85 -7.40 -12.65 -6.24
N GLU A 86 -6.35 -12.49 -7.08
CA GLU A 86 -5.08 -13.17 -6.90
C GLU A 86 -4.31 -12.66 -5.67
N ASP A 87 -3.49 -13.52 -5.07
CA ASP A 87 -2.63 -13.19 -3.92
C ASP A 87 -1.42 -12.36 -4.37
N VAL A 88 -1.66 -11.06 -4.60
CA VAL A 88 -0.67 -10.09 -5.06
C VAL A 88 -0.70 -8.86 -4.18
N ASN A 89 0.44 -8.51 -3.65
CA ASN A 89 0.64 -7.31 -2.84
C ASN A 89 1.09 -6.14 -3.72
N ILE A 90 0.52 -4.97 -3.50
CA ILE A 90 0.85 -3.76 -4.25
C ILE A 90 1.28 -2.68 -3.28
N MET A 91 2.48 -2.13 -3.49
CA MET A 91 3.00 -0.98 -2.74
C MET A 91 3.08 0.24 -3.66
N VAL A 92 2.33 1.27 -3.32
CA VAL A 92 2.37 2.57 -4.01
C VAL A 92 3.20 3.55 -3.19
N PHE A 93 4.27 4.05 -3.77
CA PHE A 93 5.02 5.18 -3.23
C PHE A 93 4.34 6.48 -3.70
N ASP A 94 3.54 7.07 -2.81
CA ASP A 94 2.78 8.26 -3.10
C ASP A 94 3.62 9.52 -2.87
N THR A 95 4.30 9.95 -3.93
CA THR A 95 5.09 11.18 -3.96
C THR A 95 4.24 12.39 -4.35
N GLU A 96 2.95 12.20 -4.61
CA GLU A 96 1.98 13.24 -4.98
C GLU A 96 2.34 14.05 -6.25
N VAL A 97 3.24 13.50 -7.07
CA VAL A 97 3.74 14.11 -8.30
C VAL A 97 4.44 13.08 -9.17
N TYR A 98 4.48 13.25 -10.48
CA TYR A 98 5.35 12.46 -11.36
C TYR A 98 6.81 12.85 -11.09
N SER A 99 7.49 12.16 -10.17
CA SER A 99 8.84 12.54 -9.72
C SER A 99 9.88 12.37 -10.83
N ASN A 100 9.98 11.16 -11.41
CA ASN A 100 11.06 10.81 -12.36
C ASN A 100 10.99 11.57 -13.68
N THR A 101 9.80 11.98 -14.10
CA THR A 101 9.60 12.68 -15.38
C THR A 101 9.73 14.19 -15.28
N GLY A 102 9.94 14.74 -14.08
CA GLY A 102 10.22 16.14 -13.87
C GLY A 102 9.13 16.96 -13.16
N GLY A 103 8.34 16.34 -12.29
CA GLY A 103 7.45 17.06 -11.37
C GLY A 103 6.10 17.46 -11.95
N GLN A 104 5.52 16.67 -12.85
CA GLN A 104 4.18 16.93 -13.37
C GLN A 104 3.12 16.59 -12.32
N ALA A 105 2.01 17.35 -12.34
CA ALA A 105 0.86 17.07 -11.50
C ALA A 105 0.24 15.72 -11.85
N SER A 106 -0.03 14.91 -10.82
CA SER A 106 -0.81 13.66 -10.92
C SER A 106 -2.20 13.83 -10.30
N LYS A 107 -3.04 12.80 -10.38
CA LYS A 107 -4.30 12.77 -9.61
C LYS A 107 -4.05 12.60 -8.10
N ALA A 108 -2.82 12.26 -7.71
CA ALA A 108 -2.40 12.21 -6.30
C ALA A 108 -1.96 13.60 -5.76
N THR A 109 -1.70 14.57 -6.62
CA THR A 109 -1.30 15.91 -6.21
C THR A 109 -2.42 16.61 -5.45
N GLN A 110 -2.09 17.19 -4.30
CA GLN A 110 -3.04 17.86 -3.41
C GLN A 110 -3.41 19.27 -3.91
N ILE A 111 -4.55 19.80 -3.41
CA ILE A 111 -4.98 21.18 -3.65
C ILE A 111 -3.88 22.16 -3.21
N GLY A 112 -3.63 23.18 -4.02
CA GLY A 112 -2.67 24.24 -3.74
C GLY A 112 -1.22 23.90 -4.09
N ALA A 113 -0.88 22.64 -4.34
CA ALA A 113 0.46 22.25 -4.73
C ALA A 113 0.80 22.75 -6.14
N VAL A 114 1.95 23.42 -6.29
CA VAL A 114 2.54 23.79 -7.58
C VAL A 114 3.28 22.60 -8.15
N ALA A 115 3.01 22.30 -9.42
CA ALA A 115 3.69 21.27 -10.19
C ALA A 115 3.70 21.65 -11.68
N GLN A 116 4.44 20.90 -12.50
CA GLN A 116 4.29 21.03 -13.96
C GLN A 116 2.84 20.79 -14.35
N PHE A 117 2.28 21.60 -15.23
CA PHE A 117 0.86 21.68 -15.62
C PHE A 117 -0.10 22.16 -14.51
N ALA A 118 0.42 22.60 -13.35
CA ALA A 118 -0.32 23.21 -12.26
C ALA A 118 0.48 24.39 -11.66
N ALA A 119 0.97 25.30 -12.50
CA ALA A 119 1.83 26.42 -12.11
C ALA A 119 1.15 27.41 -11.14
N ALA A 120 -0.19 27.57 -11.25
CA ALA A 120 -1.01 28.40 -10.37
C ALA A 120 -1.65 27.62 -9.21
N GLY A 121 -1.05 26.48 -8.81
CA GLY A 121 -1.59 25.56 -7.81
C GLY A 121 -2.71 24.68 -8.34
N LYS A 122 -2.70 23.41 -7.96
CA LYS A 122 -3.77 22.48 -8.33
C LYS A 122 -5.07 22.85 -7.62
N SER A 123 -6.17 22.90 -8.35
CA SER A 123 -7.50 23.28 -7.83
C SER A 123 -8.40 22.10 -7.48
N ILE A 124 -8.05 20.88 -7.92
CA ILE A 124 -8.89 19.69 -7.73
C ILE A 124 -8.28 18.81 -6.66
N ALA A 125 -9.12 18.28 -5.77
CA ALA A 125 -8.73 17.37 -4.71
C ALA A 125 -8.05 16.09 -5.24
N LYS A 126 -7.19 15.51 -4.40
CA LYS A 126 -6.54 14.22 -4.64
C LYS A 126 -7.57 13.12 -4.83
N LYS A 127 -7.35 12.27 -5.84
CA LYS A 127 -8.12 11.03 -6.04
C LYS A 127 -7.95 10.12 -4.83
N ASN A 128 -9.04 9.60 -4.30
CA ASN A 128 -9.01 8.67 -3.18
C ASN A 128 -8.85 7.22 -3.67
N LEU A 129 -7.61 6.84 -3.97
CA LEU A 129 -7.29 5.51 -4.47
C LEU A 129 -7.61 4.40 -3.46
N ALA A 130 -7.38 4.68 -2.18
CA ALA A 130 -7.64 3.71 -1.11
C ALA A 130 -9.12 3.34 -1.03
N GLU A 131 -10.04 4.31 -1.03
CA GLU A 131 -11.48 4.03 -0.97
C GLU A 131 -12.00 3.38 -2.25
N ILE A 132 -11.45 3.71 -3.41
CA ILE A 132 -11.77 2.99 -4.65
C ILE A 132 -11.44 1.50 -4.49
N ALA A 133 -10.26 1.16 -3.97
CA ALA A 133 -9.90 -0.23 -3.70
C ALA A 133 -10.77 -0.86 -2.61
N MET A 134 -11.08 -0.14 -1.53
CA MET A 134 -11.98 -0.61 -0.46
C MET A 134 -13.39 -0.92 -0.98
N SER A 135 -13.85 -0.26 -2.04
CA SER A 135 -15.17 -0.47 -2.62
C SER A 135 -15.40 -1.88 -3.16
N TYR A 136 -14.34 -2.62 -3.50
CA TYR A 136 -14.40 -4.04 -3.86
C TYR A 136 -14.83 -4.94 -2.68
N GLY A 137 -14.59 -4.50 -1.45
CA GLY A 137 -15.03 -5.19 -0.23
C GLY A 137 -14.16 -6.39 0.21
N TYR A 138 -13.30 -6.90 -0.65
CA TYR A 138 -12.41 -8.05 -0.40
C TYR A 138 -10.91 -7.72 -0.53
N ILE A 139 -10.54 -6.49 -0.81
CA ILE A 139 -9.14 -6.07 -0.94
C ILE A 139 -8.63 -5.58 0.42
N TYR A 140 -7.47 -6.07 0.85
CA TYR A 140 -6.75 -5.45 1.96
C TYR A 140 -6.22 -4.08 1.54
N VAL A 141 -6.48 -3.04 2.32
CA VAL A 141 -6.02 -1.68 2.01
C VAL A 141 -5.38 -1.04 3.23
N ALA A 142 -4.21 -0.42 3.06
CA ALA A 142 -3.56 0.35 4.10
C ALA A 142 -3.00 1.67 3.57
N GLN A 143 -3.12 2.73 4.37
CA GLN A 143 -2.34 3.96 4.21
C GLN A 143 -1.31 4.07 5.33
N VAL A 144 -0.05 4.31 4.95
CA VAL A 144 1.08 4.30 5.87
C VAL A 144 1.97 5.52 5.69
N ALA A 145 2.72 5.86 6.75
CA ALA A 145 3.77 6.87 6.72
C ALA A 145 4.89 6.42 7.67
N MET A 146 5.95 5.83 7.12
CA MET A 146 7.01 5.20 7.91
C MET A 146 7.68 6.17 8.89
N GLY A 147 7.93 7.42 8.48
CA GLY A 147 8.52 8.44 9.34
C GLY A 147 7.61 8.90 10.49
N ALA A 148 6.30 8.71 10.35
CA ALA A 148 5.34 9.01 11.42
C ALA A 148 5.19 7.85 12.40
N ASN A 149 5.08 6.62 11.88
CA ASN A 149 4.92 5.41 12.70
C ASN A 149 5.48 4.17 11.97
N PRO A 150 6.76 3.82 12.20
CA PRO A 150 7.36 2.65 11.56
C PRO A 150 6.71 1.34 12.01
N ALA A 151 6.20 1.25 13.23
CA ALA A 151 5.54 0.05 13.72
C ALA A 151 4.19 -0.20 13.00
N GLN A 152 3.41 0.86 12.71
CA GLN A 152 2.19 0.77 11.93
C GLN A 152 2.50 0.35 10.48
N THR A 153 3.54 0.91 9.88
CA THR A 153 3.98 0.55 8.53
C THR A 153 4.38 -0.92 8.45
N LEU A 154 5.19 -1.40 9.38
CA LEU A 154 5.60 -2.81 9.45
C LEU A 154 4.39 -3.72 9.64
N LYS A 155 3.47 -3.35 10.53
CA LYS A 155 2.23 -4.09 10.76
C LYS A 155 1.38 -4.18 9.49
N ALA A 156 1.19 -3.06 8.77
CA ALA A 156 0.42 -3.03 7.53
C ALA A 156 1.03 -3.93 6.44
N ILE A 157 2.36 -3.92 6.29
CA ILE A 157 3.07 -4.79 5.35
C ILE A 157 2.93 -6.26 5.74
N SER A 158 3.08 -6.58 7.04
CA SER A 158 2.92 -7.96 7.53
C SER A 158 1.49 -8.48 7.39
N GLU A 159 0.48 -7.62 7.60
CA GLU A 159 -0.92 -7.98 7.39
C GLU A 159 -1.23 -8.17 5.90
N ALA A 160 -0.65 -7.34 5.01
CA ALA A 160 -0.79 -7.50 3.56
C ALA A 160 -0.19 -8.83 3.08
N GLU A 161 1.00 -9.18 3.57
CA GLU A 161 1.68 -10.44 3.23
C GLU A 161 0.91 -11.68 3.73
N ALA A 162 0.24 -11.56 4.87
CA ALA A 162 -0.55 -12.64 5.44
C ALA A 162 -1.98 -12.72 4.87
N TYR A 163 -2.40 -11.73 4.09
CA TYR A 163 -3.74 -11.68 3.52
C TYR A 163 -3.81 -12.53 2.25
N HIS A 164 -4.76 -13.47 2.19
CA HIS A 164 -4.99 -14.31 1.01
C HIS A 164 -5.91 -13.60 0.01
N GLY A 165 -5.31 -12.86 -0.88
CA GLY A 165 -5.97 -12.06 -1.90
C GLY A 165 -5.20 -10.77 -2.20
N PRO A 166 -5.73 -9.89 -3.05
CA PRO A 166 -5.04 -8.67 -3.43
C PRO A 166 -4.95 -7.69 -2.27
N SER A 167 -3.78 -7.09 -2.11
CA SER A 167 -3.48 -6.08 -1.10
C SER A 167 -2.96 -4.79 -1.72
N LEU A 168 -3.39 -3.65 -1.21
CA LEU A 168 -2.93 -2.32 -1.62
C LEU A 168 -2.41 -1.54 -0.41
N VAL A 169 -1.11 -1.28 -0.38
CA VAL A 169 -0.48 -0.42 0.62
C VAL A 169 -0.04 0.88 -0.04
N ILE A 170 -0.49 2.01 0.47
CA ILE A 170 -0.17 3.35 -0.04
C ILE A 170 0.69 4.07 0.99
N GLY A 171 1.96 4.28 0.65
CA GLY A 171 2.92 4.95 1.53
C GLY A 171 3.19 6.39 1.12
N TYR A 172 3.01 7.35 2.03
CA TYR A 172 3.44 8.73 1.79
C TYR A 172 4.95 8.77 1.64
N ALA A 173 5.42 9.30 0.53
CA ALA A 173 6.83 9.31 0.15
C ALA A 173 7.29 10.72 -0.29
N PRO A 174 7.68 11.60 0.64
CA PRO A 174 8.25 12.88 0.27
C PRO A 174 9.45 12.71 -0.67
N CYS A 175 9.49 13.50 -1.73
CA CYS A 175 10.56 13.46 -2.72
C CYS A 175 11.21 14.84 -2.89
N GLU A 176 12.25 14.93 -3.70
CA GLU A 176 12.96 16.18 -3.98
C GLU A 176 12.05 17.27 -4.58
N MET A 177 11.02 16.86 -5.33
CA MET A 177 10.05 17.78 -5.94
C MET A 177 9.19 18.52 -4.91
N HIS A 178 9.08 18.04 -3.68
CA HIS A 178 8.44 18.77 -2.58
C HIS A 178 9.29 19.97 -2.16
N SER A 179 10.60 19.91 -2.38
CA SER A 179 11.57 20.94 -1.94
C SER A 179 11.35 21.32 -0.48
N ILE A 180 11.47 20.30 0.40
CA ILE A 180 11.32 20.43 1.85
C ILE A 180 12.40 21.36 2.38
N LYS A 181 12.03 22.30 3.23
CA LYS A 181 12.98 23.22 3.88
C LYS A 181 14.01 22.42 4.70
N GLY A 182 15.28 22.61 4.38
CA GLY A 182 16.40 21.86 4.95
C GLY A 182 16.73 20.55 4.22
N GLY A 183 16.01 20.22 3.13
CA GLY A 183 16.33 19.11 2.24
C GLY A 183 15.73 17.77 2.66
N LEU A 184 15.99 16.73 1.86
CA LEU A 184 15.44 15.39 2.03
C LEU A 184 15.94 14.63 3.28
N THR A 185 16.99 15.09 3.92
CA THR A 185 17.42 14.57 5.24
C THR A 185 16.30 14.69 6.28
N ASN A 186 15.34 15.60 6.05
CA ASN A 186 14.18 15.82 6.91
C ASN A 186 12.95 15.00 6.50
N CYS A 187 13.02 14.13 5.49
CA CYS A 187 11.84 13.44 4.94
C CYS A 187 11.05 12.65 6.01
N GLN A 188 11.72 11.98 6.93
CA GLN A 188 11.06 11.22 8.00
C GLN A 188 10.30 12.15 8.97
N SER A 189 10.90 13.26 9.36
CA SER A 189 10.24 14.25 10.21
C SER A 189 9.10 14.96 9.48
N GLU A 190 9.20 15.12 8.16
CA GLU A 190 8.15 15.70 7.33
C GLU A 190 6.95 14.76 7.22
N MET A 191 7.16 13.45 7.05
CA MET A 191 6.09 12.44 7.14
C MET A 191 5.34 12.53 8.48
N LYS A 192 6.09 12.70 9.58
CA LYS A 192 5.49 12.83 10.90
C LYS A 192 4.62 14.09 10.99
N LYS A 193 5.11 15.24 10.55
CA LYS A 193 4.35 16.50 10.53
C LYS A 193 3.09 16.39 9.67
N ALA A 194 3.17 15.73 8.51
CA ALA A 194 2.04 15.49 7.63
C ALA A 194 0.92 14.72 8.34
N VAL A 195 1.28 13.71 9.13
CA VAL A 195 0.31 12.94 9.92
C VAL A 195 -0.20 13.76 11.11
N ASP A 196 0.67 14.44 11.83
CA ASP A 196 0.31 15.23 13.03
C ASP A 196 -0.68 16.37 12.70
N CYS A 197 -0.60 16.96 11.48
CA CYS A 197 -1.52 18.03 11.05
C CYS A 197 -2.74 17.54 10.24
N GLY A 198 -2.87 16.23 10.00
CA GLY A 198 -3.99 15.67 9.24
C GLY A 198 -3.87 15.79 7.72
N TYR A 199 -2.72 16.23 7.22
CA TYR A 199 -2.43 16.23 5.78
C TYR A 199 -2.41 14.81 5.22
N TRP A 200 -1.87 13.84 5.97
CA TRP A 200 -1.89 12.42 5.67
C TRP A 200 -2.51 11.63 6.83
N ASN A 201 -3.38 10.68 6.52
CA ASN A 201 -4.02 9.83 7.52
C ASN A 201 -3.59 8.38 7.34
N MET A 202 -3.23 7.72 8.43
CA MET A 202 -2.88 6.31 8.44
C MET A 202 -4.08 5.49 8.87
N PHE A 203 -4.36 4.41 8.14
CA PHE A 203 -5.42 3.46 8.45
C PHE A 203 -5.16 2.10 7.80
N ARG A 204 -5.91 1.08 8.23
CA ARG A 204 -5.92 -0.25 7.64
C ARG A 204 -7.36 -0.72 7.48
N PHE A 205 -7.62 -1.39 6.37
CA PHE A 205 -8.87 -2.08 6.10
C PHE A 205 -8.55 -3.53 5.77
N ASN A 206 -8.91 -4.44 6.69
CA ASN A 206 -8.69 -5.87 6.55
C ASN A 206 -10.04 -6.60 6.48
N PRO A 207 -10.53 -6.97 5.28
CA PRO A 207 -11.82 -7.64 5.11
C PRO A 207 -11.94 -8.98 5.85
N ALA A 208 -10.82 -9.70 6.07
CA ALA A 208 -10.83 -10.99 6.75
C ALA A 208 -11.35 -10.89 8.19
N LEU A 209 -11.20 -9.75 8.85
CA LEU A 209 -11.68 -9.53 10.21
C LEU A 209 -13.21 -9.64 10.33
N ARG A 210 -13.96 -9.46 9.22
CA ARG A 210 -15.42 -9.67 9.22
C ARG A 210 -15.82 -11.09 9.58
N ALA A 211 -15.05 -12.08 9.14
CA ALA A 211 -15.30 -13.49 9.48
C ALA A 211 -15.12 -13.78 10.98
N GLU A 212 -14.35 -12.93 11.66
CA GLU A 212 -14.13 -12.98 13.11
C GLU A 212 -15.12 -12.10 13.90
N GLY A 213 -16.09 -11.47 13.24
CA GLY A 213 -17.01 -10.50 13.85
C GLY A 213 -16.34 -9.22 14.33
N LYS A 214 -15.18 -8.88 13.77
CA LYS A 214 -14.42 -7.67 14.10
C LYS A 214 -14.60 -6.60 13.03
N ASN A 215 -14.44 -5.35 13.44
CA ASN A 215 -14.43 -4.22 12.51
C ASN A 215 -13.24 -4.34 11.55
N PRO A 216 -13.48 -4.39 10.22
CA PRO A 216 -12.42 -4.45 9.24
C PRO A 216 -11.60 -3.15 9.12
N PHE A 217 -12.17 -2.01 9.52
CA PHE A 217 -11.53 -0.71 9.41
C PHE A 217 -10.89 -0.27 10.72
N THR A 218 -9.62 0.07 10.68
CA THR A 218 -8.85 0.62 11.81
C THR A 218 -8.26 1.96 11.42
N LEU A 219 -8.69 3.05 12.07
CA LEU A 219 -8.06 4.37 11.94
C LEU A 219 -6.84 4.43 12.87
N ASP A 220 -5.64 4.36 12.29
CA ASP A 220 -4.38 4.37 13.04
C ASP A 220 -3.91 5.79 13.40
N SER A 221 -4.33 6.81 12.64
CA SER A 221 -4.06 8.22 12.95
C SER A 221 -4.90 8.71 14.13
N LYS A 222 -4.25 9.44 15.02
CA LYS A 222 -4.94 10.23 16.06
C LYS A 222 -5.55 11.50 15.46
N ALA A 223 -6.40 12.17 16.24
CA ALA A 223 -6.91 13.49 15.86
C ALA A 223 -5.73 14.46 15.59
N PRO A 224 -5.81 15.24 14.50
CA PRO A 224 -4.77 16.21 14.17
C PRO A 224 -4.54 17.22 15.29
N THR A 225 -3.30 17.49 15.59
CA THR A 225 -2.87 18.47 16.62
C THR A 225 -1.90 19.52 16.09
N GLY A 226 -1.30 19.27 14.90
CA GLY A 226 -0.38 20.18 14.25
C GLY A 226 -1.10 21.25 13.41
N SER A 227 -0.36 22.30 13.03
CA SER A 227 -0.83 23.31 12.10
C SER A 227 -0.68 22.80 10.66
N TYR A 228 -1.78 22.68 9.95
CA TYR A 228 -1.79 22.33 8.53
C TYR A 228 -1.03 23.36 7.69
N ARG A 229 -1.25 24.65 7.99
CA ARG A 229 -0.61 25.77 7.30
C ARG A 229 0.92 25.75 7.47
N ASP A 230 1.42 25.53 8.68
CA ASP A 230 2.86 25.48 8.93
C ASP A 230 3.52 24.31 8.21
N PHE A 231 2.82 23.16 8.13
CA PHE A 231 3.31 22.02 7.39
C PHE A 231 3.47 22.33 5.90
N ILE A 232 2.41 22.80 5.21
CA ILE A 232 2.49 23.07 3.77
C ILE A 232 3.50 24.18 3.45
N MET A 233 3.66 25.18 4.33
CA MET A 233 4.62 26.26 4.15
C MET A 233 6.09 25.83 4.34
N ASN A 234 6.31 24.62 4.84
CA ASN A 234 7.64 24.00 4.92
C ASN A 234 8.11 23.41 3.57
N GLU A 235 7.20 23.28 2.60
CA GLU A 235 7.50 22.75 1.27
C GLU A 235 7.40 23.83 0.18
N ALA A 236 8.41 23.93 -0.69
CA ALA A 236 8.43 24.98 -1.72
C ALA A 236 7.31 24.82 -2.74
N ARG A 237 6.79 23.59 -2.97
CA ARG A 237 5.64 23.36 -3.85
C ARG A 237 4.38 24.09 -3.41
N TYR A 238 4.28 24.54 -2.15
CA TYR A 238 3.22 25.39 -1.64
C TYR A 238 3.70 26.83 -1.42
N SER A 239 4.83 27.01 -0.72
CA SER A 239 5.31 28.35 -0.38
C SER A 239 5.67 29.22 -1.59
N SER A 240 5.96 28.62 -2.75
CA SER A 240 6.15 29.36 -4.01
C SER A 240 4.87 30.02 -4.51
N LEU A 241 3.71 29.38 -4.28
CA LEU A 241 2.42 29.90 -4.72
C LEU A 241 2.08 31.23 -4.03
N THR A 242 2.42 31.40 -2.75
CA THR A 242 2.17 32.64 -2.01
C THR A 242 2.91 33.85 -2.59
N ARG A 243 4.04 33.60 -3.28
CA ARG A 243 4.82 34.66 -3.93
C ARG A 243 4.33 34.98 -5.34
N ALA A 244 3.94 33.92 -6.07
CA ALA A 244 3.52 34.05 -7.47
C ALA A 244 2.05 34.45 -7.62
N PHE A 245 1.17 33.93 -6.75
CA PHE A 245 -0.28 34.12 -6.81
C PHE A 245 -0.85 34.21 -5.38
N PRO A 246 -0.64 35.29 -4.62
CA PRO A 246 -0.96 35.37 -3.19
C PRO A 246 -2.44 35.16 -2.89
N ASP A 247 -3.36 35.81 -3.60
CA ASP A 247 -4.80 35.68 -3.36
C ASP A 247 -5.29 34.26 -3.63
N ARG A 248 -4.79 33.65 -4.72
CA ARG A 248 -5.10 32.28 -5.06
C ARG A 248 -4.50 31.27 -4.09
N ALA A 249 -3.32 31.57 -3.54
CA ALA A 249 -2.71 30.73 -2.52
C ALA A 249 -3.57 30.68 -1.25
N GLU A 250 -4.11 31.83 -0.82
CA GLU A 250 -4.97 31.88 0.36
C GLU A 250 -6.26 31.10 0.17
N GLU A 251 -6.92 31.24 -1.00
CA GLU A 251 -8.10 30.48 -1.38
C GLU A 251 -7.83 28.95 -1.35
N LEU A 252 -6.83 28.51 -2.14
CA LEU A 252 -6.52 27.08 -2.30
C LEU A 252 -6.02 26.43 -1.01
N PHE A 253 -5.26 27.14 -0.18
CA PHE A 253 -4.80 26.58 1.08
C PHE A 253 -5.91 26.49 2.11
N GLY A 254 -6.89 27.41 2.09
CA GLY A 254 -8.10 27.29 2.88
C GLY A 254 -8.93 26.06 2.48
N GLU A 255 -9.13 25.85 1.16
CA GLU A 255 -9.81 24.66 0.64
C GLU A 255 -9.06 23.37 0.99
N ALA A 256 -7.72 23.36 0.89
CA ALA A 256 -6.91 22.20 1.20
C ALA A 256 -7.00 21.80 2.69
N GLU A 257 -6.97 22.78 3.58
CA GLU A 257 -7.11 22.56 5.03
C GLU A 257 -8.51 22.03 5.38
N GLU A 258 -9.56 22.62 4.81
CA GLU A 258 -10.94 22.14 5.01
C GLU A 258 -11.12 20.73 4.44
N ASN A 259 -10.59 20.46 3.25
CA ASN A 259 -10.63 19.11 2.68
C ASN A 259 -9.91 18.08 3.57
N ALA A 260 -8.80 18.44 4.21
CA ALA A 260 -8.11 17.57 5.15
C ALA A 260 -8.96 17.25 6.40
N LYS A 261 -9.65 18.25 6.95
CA LYS A 261 -10.58 18.07 8.08
C LYS A 261 -11.73 17.13 7.71
N LEU A 262 -12.40 17.41 6.59
CA LEU A 262 -13.50 16.59 6.10
C LEU A 262 -13.08 15.14 5.84
N ARG A 263 -11.87 14.93 5.31
CA ARG A 263 -11.32 13.59 5.10
C ARG A 263 -11.10 12.84 6.41
N TYR A 264 -10.54 13.48 7.44
CA TYR A 264 -10.39 12.85 8.75
C TYR A 264 -11.75 12.50 9.39
N GLU A 265 -12.72 13.41 9.34
CA GLU A 265 -14.08 13.14 9.80
C GLU A 265 -14.75 11.99 9.04
N HIS A 266 -14.52 11.92 7.72
CA HIS A 266 -15.03 10.83 6.90
C HIS A 266 -14.46 9.48 7.34
N LEU A 267 -13.14 9.40 7.61
CA LEU A 267 -12.51 8.17 8.10
C LEU A 267 -13.06 7.76 9.48
N GLN A 268 -13.39 8.71 10.36
CA GLN A 268 -14.06 8.43 11.62
C GLN A 268 -15.48 7.87 11.40
N LYS A 269 -16.21 8.36 10.39
CA LYS A 269 -17.53 7.83 10.03
C LYS A 269 -17.42 6.42 9.43
N LEU A 270 -16.42 6.16 8.59
CA LEU A 270 -16.16 4.82 8.07
C LEU A 270 -15.90 3.81 9.19
N MET A 271 -15.11 4.17 10.20
CA MET A 271 -14.86 3.31 11.35
C MET A 271 -16.16 2.89 12.04
N LYS A 272 -17.10 3.84 12.20
CA LYS A 272 -18.42 3.55 12.80
C LYS A 272 -19.36 2.79 11.87
N LEU A 273 -19.22 2.97 10.55
CA LEU A 273 -20.06 2.28 9.56
C LEU A 273 -19.80 0.77 9.55
N TYR A 274 -18.58 0.38 9.87
CA TYR A 274 -18.16 -1.02 9.89
C TYR A 274 -18.27 -1.68 11.29
N GLU A 275 -18.65 -0.92 12.34
CA GLU A 275 -19.01 -1.47 13.66
C GLU A 275 -20.32 -2.27 13.57
#